data_42348f21fdb84b6d67fdb61be657c200
#
_entry.id   42348f21fdb84b6d67fdb61be657c200
#
_cell.length_a   1.000
_cell.length_b   1.000
_cell.length_c   1.000
_cell.angle_alpha   90.00
_cell.angle_beta   90.00
_cell.angle_gamma   90.00
#
_symmetry.space_group_name_H-M   'P 1'
#
loop_
_entity.id
_entity.type
_entity.pdbx_description
1 polymer ?
#
loop_
_entity_poly.entity_id
_entity_poly.type
_entity_poly.pdbx_seq_one_letter_code
_entity_poly.pdbx_strand_id
1 'polypeptide(L)'
;MKTMRCLSLLLLLALLGMNPGCSGMGSGNAGAAGALSTGGFLAGGGGGSTDSGGRTGGASGTTGGSSDAGASMDAGSLDGGTASGAWSMGYYASWNPEQYPISEIEWSGLTHIAMAFYLPKPDGSMTLDGGNPQLATDLIAAAHLHGVKAIASIGGADSQSGFQQASAGGSVATFAANLVSLLTTTGYDGIDIDWEPMDKTDEPAVIDIANRIRKAKPGALMTIPIGAINVNLGADLSGFPAIAAVYDQLNIMSYGMAGAWSGWKSWHSSALYHTDSATPMSIDSTVKLYLAASVPAAKLGIGIGFYGLCYSSPVTAPDQALNGATLVAGDDAISYAKIMTSYYSASARQWDALARVPYLSFASPHAPDGCTYISYDDEQSIAEKGAYVKAKGLGGVIQWELNEGYLSSAAAGQRNPLLSAIHDSVLH
;
A
#
# COMPACT_ATOMS: atom_id res chain seq x y z
N MET A 1 9.91 8.37 26.69
CA MET A 1 8.44 8.53 26.68
C MET A 1 8.01 8.14 25.28
N LYS A 2 7.55 6.89 25.10
CA LYS A 2 7.08 6.37 23.82
C LYS A 2 5.71 6.97 23.57
N THR A 3 5.58 7.89 22.62
CA THR A 3 4.30 8.30 22.06
C THR A 3 3.77 7.11 21.25
N MET A 4 2.78 6.42 21.79
CA MET A 4 2.02 5.41 21.05
C MET A 4 1.41 6.10 19.82
N ARG A 5 1.91 5.73 18.66
CA ARG A 5 1.33 6.15 17.38
C ARG A 5 0.08 5.32 17.13
N CYS A 6 -1.07 5.96 17.10
CA CYS A 6 -2.36 5.40 16.69
C CYS A 6 -2.39 5.38 15.14
N LEU A 7 -1.51 4.60 14.48
CA LEU A 7 -1.06 4.92 13.13
C LEU A 7 -1.72 4.14 12.00
N SER A 8 -2.22 2.95 12.21
CA SER A 8 -2.64 2.13 11.06
C SER A 8 -4.14 2.01 10.85
N LEU A 9 -4.94 2.40 11.83
CA LEU A 9 -6.42 2.32 11.72
C LEU A 9 -7.04 3.52 10.99
N LEU A 10 -6.30 4.63 10.84
CA LEU A 10 -6.79 5.89 10.26
C LEU A 10 -6.75 5.94 8.73
N LEU A 11 -5.89 5.16 8.09
CA LEU A 11 -5.71 5.20 6.63
C LEU A 11 -6.99 4.84 5.85
N LEU A 12 -7.81 3.97 6.39
CA LEU A 12 -9.07 3.56 5.75
C LEU A 12 -10.25 4.48 6.10
N LEU A 13 -10.17 5.27 7.18
CA LEU A 13 -11.25 6.15 7.64
C LEU A 13 -11.34 7.46 6.85
N ALA A 14 -10.23 7.97 6.33
CA ALA A 14 -10.22 9.17 5.49
C ALA A 14 -11.01 9.01 4.18
N LEU A 15 -11.06 7.78 3.63
CA LEU A 15 -11.88 7.42 2.48
C LEU A 15 -13.38 7.30 2.81
N LEU A 16 -13.76 7.31 4.09
CA LEU A 16 -15.14 7.13 4.55
C LEU A 16 -15.85 8.42 4.96
N GLY A 17 -15.16 9.58 4.95
CA GLY A 17 -15.76 10.86 5.37
C GLY A 17 -16.22 10.90 6.84
N MET A 18 -15.72 9.98 7.68
CA MET A 18 -16.04 9.90 9.09
C MET A 18 -14.86 10.38 9.94
N ASN A 19 -15.07 11.47 10.66
CA ASN A 19 -14.10 12.03 11.60
C ASN A 19 -14.20 11.26 12.93
N PRO A 20 -13.21 10.48 13.37
CA PRO A 20 -13.23 9.85 14.68
C PRO A 20 -12.80 10.86 15.74
N GLY A 21 -13.73 11.29 16.56
CA GLY A 21 -13.42 12.05 17.77
C GLY A 21 -12.63 11.17 18.75
N CYS A 22 -11.34 11.43 18.91
CA CYS A 22 -10.56 10.92 20.03
C CYS A 22 -11.01 11.60 21.32
N SER A 23 -11.83 10.93 22.13
CA SER A 23 -12.12 11.37 23.50
C SER A 23 -10.97 10.95 24.41
N GLY A 24 -10.00 11.85 24.59
CA GLY A 24 -9.03 11.77 25.67
C GLY A 24 -9.68 12.09 27.00
N MET A 25 -9.62 11.17 27.98
CA MET A 25 -9.93 11.47 29.36
C MET A 25 -8.84 12.39 29.95
N GLY A 26 -9.19 13.66 30.13
CA GLY A 26 -8.40 14.64 30.89
C GLY A 26 -9.32 15.41 31.80
N SER A 27 -9.08 15.34 33.08
CA SER A 27 -9.82 15.98 34.17
C SER A 27 -9.76 17.51 34.13
N GLY A 28 -10.93 18.15 34.24
CA GLY A 28 -11.18 19.39 35.00
C GLY A 28 -10.91 20.73 34.33
N ASN A 29 -11.83 21.49 34.00
CA ASN A 29 -12.50 22.61 34.65
C ASN A 29 -13.28 23.52 33.69
N ALA A 30 -14.33 24.10 34.21
CA ALA A 30 -15.42 24.85 33.60
C ALA A 30 -15.07 26.11 32.82
N GLY A 31 -15.96 26.48 31.85
CA GLY A 31 -16.10 27.86 31.41
C GLY A 31 -16.81 28.07 30.08
N ALA A 32 -18.13 28.26 30.15
CA ALA A 32 -18.99 29.17 29.39
C ALA A 32 -19.02 29.21 27.83
N ALA A 33 -20.16 28.76 27.29
CA ALA A 33 -21.15 29.46 26.45
C ALA A 33 -20.74 30.16 25.14
N GLY A 34 -21.45 29.81 24.06
CA GLY A 34 -21.62 30.69 22.91
C GLY A 34 -22.09 30.04 21.62
N ALA A 35 -23.42 29.90 21.50
CA ALA A 35 -24.28 30.19 20.35
C ALA A 35 -24.09 29.49 18.97
N LEU A 36 -25.13 28.75 18.65
CA LEU A 36 -25.81 28.40 17.38
C LEU A 36 -25.66 29.41 16.21
N SER A 37 -25.52 28.88 15.00
CA SER A 37 -26.31 29.37 13.89
C SER A 37 -26.56 28.26 12.85
N THR A 38 -27.81 28.10 12.59
CA THR A 38 -28.53 27.29 11.60
C THR A 38 -28.57 27.98 10.24
N GLY A 39 -28.73 27.21 9.20
CA GLY A 39 -29.24 27.63 7.89
C GLY A 39 -28.50 26.87 6.76
N GLY A 40 -29.10 26.22 5.81
CA GLY A 40 -30.46 26.11 5.36
C GLY A 40 -30.41 25.50 3.97
N PHE A 41 -31.26 24.53 3.72
CA PHE A 41 -31.54 23.86 2.43
C PHE A 41 -31.99 24.88 1.36
N LEU A 42 -31.66 24.61 0.09
CA LEU A 42 -32.60 24.85 -1.01
C LEU A 42 -32.33 23.84 -2.17
N ALA A 43 -33.43 23.17 -2.51
CA ALA A 43 -33.61 22.33 -3.67
C ALA A 43 -34.21 23.14 -4.84
N GLY A 44 -34.02 22.66 -6.05
CA GLY A 44 -34.77 23.04 -7.25
C GLY A 44 -34.00 22.51 -8.48
N GLY A 45 -34.44 21.68 -9.34
CA GLY A 45 -35.77 21.40 -9.82
C GLY A 45 -35.92 21.78 -11.29
N GLY A 46 -36.12 20.78 -12.19
CA GLY A 46 -36.74 20.90 -13.51
C GLY A 46 -35.78 21.09 -14.68
N GLY A 47 -35.77 20.30 -15.72
CA GLY A 47 -36.74 19.75 -16.59
C GLY A 47 -36.30 19.96 -18.02
N GLY A 48 -36.19 18.96 -18.85
CA GLY A 48 -37.10 18.67 -19.91
C GLY A 48 -36.55 18.87 -21.32
N SER A 49 -36.49 17.80 -22.02
CA SER A 49 -37.11 17.38 -23.30
C SER A 49 -36.27 17.53 -24.58
N THR A 50 -36.12 16.38 -25.25
CA THR A 50 -36.52 15.99 -26.62
C THR A 50 -35.98 16.84 -27.78
N ASP A 51 -35.39 16.26 -28.83
CA ASP A 51 -35.99 15.47 -29.86
C ASP A 51 -34.97 15.04 -30.94
N SER A 52 -35.06 13.85 -31.37
CA SER A 52 -35.19 13.17 -32.65
C SER A 52 -34.46 13.61 -33.92
N GLY A 53 -34.05 12.60 -34.66
CA GLY A 53 -33.91 12.51 -36.11
C GLY A 53 -32.47 12.42 -36.60
N GLY A 54 -32.00 11.44 -37.34
CA GLY A 54 -32.62 10.51 -38.22
C GLY A 54 -31.76 10.31 -39.44
N ARG A 55 -31.46 9.03 -39.76
CA ARG A 55 -31.22 8.47 -41.11
C ARG A 55 -30.01 8.92 -41.93
N THR A 56 -29.27 8.02 -42.41
CA THR A 56 -29.23 6.97 -43.41
C THR A 56 -28.03 7.16 -44.35
N GLY A 57 -27.33 6.11 -44.60
CA GLY A 57 -27.15 5.53 -45.90
C GLY A 57 -25.76 5.55 -46.50
N GLY A 58 -25.24 4.38 -46.78
CA GLY A 58 -24.86 3.90 -48.09
C GLY A 58 -23.35 3.68 -48.30
N ALA A 59 -22.95 2.48 -48.19
CA ALA A 59 -22.51 1.47 -49.18
C ALA A 59 -21.30 1.82 -50.08
N SER A 60 -20.33 0.92 -49.97
CA SER A 60 -19.58 0.20 -51.00
C SER A 60 -18.61 0.92 -51.95
N GLY A 61 -17.48 0.27 -52.08
CA GLY A 61 -16.63 0.41 -53.24
C GLY A 61 -15.17 -0.05 -53.05
N THR A 62 -14.96 -1.26 -53.35
CA THR A 62 -13.82 -2.10 -53.71
C THR A 62 -12.62 -1.43 -54.46
N THR A 63 -11.51 -2.12 -54.26
CA THR A 63 -10.42 -2.49 -55.19
C THR A 63 -9.20 -1.59 -55.34
N GLY A 64 -8.07 -2.21 -55.06
CA GLY A 64 -6.99 -2.34 -56.05
C GLY A 64 -5.63 -1.67 -55.76
N GLY A 65 -4.66 -2.46 -55.41
CA GLY A 65 -3.43 -2.54 -56.17
C GLY A 65 -2.17 -1.75 -55.74
N SER A 66 -1.20 -2.57 -55.38
CA SER A 66 0.25 -2.55 -55.65
C SER A 66 1.18 -1.45 -55.10
N SER A 67 2.08 -1.98 -54.31
CA SER A 67 3.56 -1.79 -54.30
C SER A 67 4.15 -0.42 -54.60
N ASP A 68 4.90 0.12 -53.61
CA ASP A 68 6.32 0.34 -53.86
C ASP A 68 7.08 0.61 -52.52
N ALA A 69 8.35 0.18 -52.55
CA ALA A 69 9.31 0.21 -51.46
C ALA A 69 9.75 1.63 -51.13
N GLY A 70 9.95 1.91 -49.82
CA GLY A 70 10.54 3.16 -49.39
C GLY A 70 10.98 3.11 -47.93
N ALA A 71 12.26 2.82 -47.75
CA ALA A 71 13.14 3.17 -46.62
C ALA A 71 12.55 3.23 -45.20
N SER A 72 12.85 2.19 -44.43
CA SER A 72 12.78 2.22 -42.97
C SER A 72 13.79 3.21 -42.41
N MET A 73 13.31 4.30 -41.80
CA MET A 73 14.08 5.03 -40.82
C MET A 73 13.89 4.29 -39.49
N ASP A 74 14.99 3.74 -39.05
CA ASP A 74 15.18 3.12 -37.75
C ASP A 74 14.92 4.17 -36.66
N ALA A 75 13.70 4.24 -36.15
CA ALA A 75 13.38 4.94 -34.91
C ALA A 75 13.92 4.09 -33.78
N GLY A 76 15.10 4.48 -33.28
CA GLY A 76 15.72 3.86 -32.12
C GLY A 76 14.68 3.62 -31.02
N SER A 77 14.38 2.35 -30.82
CA SER A 77 13.69 1.84 -29.64
C SER A 77 14.50 2.28 -28.43
N LEU A 78 13.97 3.22 -27.67
CA LEU A 78 14.40 3.39 -26.28
C LEU A 78 13.91 2.15 -25.56
N ASP A 79 14.75 1.14 -25.57
CA ASP A 79 14.60 -0.07 -24.80
C ASP A 79 14.72 0.31 -23.31
N GLY A 80 13.62 0.73 -22.73
CA GLY A 80 13.43 0.75 -21.28
C GLY A 80 13.38 -0.70 -20.87
N GLY A 81 14.56 -1.26 -20.50
CA GLY A 81 14.70 -2.63 -20.08
C GLY A 81 13.64 -2.98 -19.04
N THR A 82 12.60 -3.67 -19.48
CA THR A 82 11.73 -4.41 -18.59
C THR A 82 12.58 -5.49 -17.95
N ALA A 83 12.92 -5.32 -16.68
CA ALA A 83 13.45 -6.41 -15.89
C ALA A 83 12.49 -7.59 -16.05
N SER A 84 12.95 -8.70 -16.60
CA SER A 84 12.14 -9.86 -16.96
C SER A 84 11.80 -10.74 -15.74
N GLY A 85 11.53 -10.14 -14.60
CA GLY A 85 11.15 -10.83 -13.36
C GLY A 85 10.23 -9.98 -12.50
N ALA A 86 9.41 -10.65 -11.68
CA ALA A 86 8.58 -9.99 -10.68
C ALA A 86 9.47 -9.27 -9.65
N TRP A 87 9.01 -8.12 -9.11
CA TRP A 87 9.70 -7.50 -7.97
C TRP A 87 9.15 -8.00 -6.63
N SER A 88 10.01 -7.91 -5.63
CA SER A 88 9.67 -8.03 -4.23
C SER A 88 10.34 -6.86 -3.51
N MET A 89 9.55 -5.91 -2.98
CA MET A 89 10.05 -4.72 -2.29
C MET A 89 9.60 -4.72 -0.83
N GLY A 90 10.55 -4.90 0.09
CA GLY A 90 10.28 -4.88 1.52
C GLY A 90 10.55 -3.51 2.13
N TYR A 91 9.61 -3.02 2.95
CA TYR A 91 9.82 -1.81 3.74
C TYR A 91 10.57 -2.15 5.02
N TYR A 92 11.65 -1.44 5.28
CA TYR A 92 12.47 -1.55 6.48
C TYR A 92 12.25 -0.35 7.40
N ALA A 93 11.72 -0.60 8.60
CA ALA A 93 11.38 0.44 9.57
C ALA A 93 12.63 1.03 10.22
N SER A 94 12.91 2.30 9.95
CA SER A 94 14.08 2.99 10.49
C SER A 94 14.00 3.30 11.98
N TRP A 95 12.81 3.23 12.56
CA TRP A 95 12.54 3.51 13.99
C TRP A 95 12.71 2.30 14.91
N ASN A 96 12.75 1.08 14.35
CA ASN A 96 12.90 -0.16 15.12
C ASN A 96 13.98 -1.10 14.53
N PRO A 97 15.20 -0.62 14.27
CA PRO A 97 16.23 -1.43 13.59
C PRO A 97 16.70 -2.63 14.43
N GLU A 98 16.52 -2.58 15.75
CA GLU A 98 16.86 -3.68 16.67
C GLU A 98 15.91 -4.88 16.54
N GLN A 99 14.69 -4.68 16.01
CA GLN A 99 13.75 -5.78 15.79
C GLN A 99 14.21 -6.68 14.64
N TYR A 100 14.88 -6.12 13.63
CA TYR A 100 15.42 -6.87 12.51
C TYR A 100 16.79 -6.35 12.11
N PRO A 101 17.88 -6.87 12.68
CA PRO A 101 19.23 -6.44 12.31
C PRO A 101 19.52 -6.64 10.82
N ILE A 102 20.18 -5.69 10.18
CA ILE A 102 20.53 -5.75 8.74
C ILE A 102 21.28 -7.04 8.38
N SER A 103 22.11 -7.55 9.30
CA SER A 103 22.86 -8.81 9.14
C SER A 103 22.01 -10.07 9.09
N GLU A 104 20.73 -9.97 9.49
CA GLU A 104 19.79 -11.10 9.54
C GLU A 104 18.77 -11.05 8.39
N ILE A 105 18.83 -10.02 7.53
CA ILE A 105 17.89 -9.88 6.40
C ILE A 105 18.07 -11.04 5.41
N GLU A 106 16.96 -11.67 5.07
CA GLU A 106 16.90 -12.72 4.04
C GLU A 106 16.78 -12.07 2.65
N TRP A 107 17.95 -11.74 2.10
CA TRP A 107 18.05 -10.99 0.85
C TRP A 107 17.50 -11.73 -0.37
N SER A 108 17.47 -13.06 -0.35
CA SER A 108 16.97 -13.85 -1.48
C SER A 108 15.48 -13.60 -1.76
N GLY A 109 14.71 -13.21 -0.76
CA GLY A 109 13.30 -12.85 -0.89
C GLY A 109 13.05 -11.42 -1.39
N LEU A 110 14.10 -10.66 -1.72
CA LEU A 110 14.02 -9.24 -2.06
C LEU A 110 14.68 -8.92 -3.40
N THR A 111 14.06 -8.06 -4.18
CA THR A 111 14.67 -7.36 -5.32
C THR A 111 14.91 -5.89 -5.02
N HIS A 112 14.11 -5.35 -4.08
CA HIS A 112 14.18 -3.97 -3.60
C HIS A 112 13.99 -3.95 -2.09
N ILE A 113 14.63 -2.99 -1.43
CA ILE A 113 14.40 -2.68 -0.02
C ILE A 113 14.16 -1.17 0.12
N ALA A 114 13.05 -0.79 0.76
CA ALA A 114 12.68 0.61 0.96
C ALA A 114 12.96 1.01 2.42
N MET A 115 13.77 2.05 2.62
CA MET A 115 13.95 2.66 3.94
C MET A 115 12.74 3.52 4.27
N ALA A 116 11.91 3.10 5.20
CA ALA A 116 10.77 3.83 5.73
C ALA A 116 11.16 4.57 7.03
N PHE A 117 10.91 5.88 7.18
CA PHE A 117 10.47 6.86 6.19
C PHE A 117 11.28 8.15 6.24
N TYR A 118 11.39 8.83 5.13
CA TYR A 118 11.80 10.23 5.09
C TYR A 118 10.56 11.13 5.14
N LEU A 119 10.39 11.89 6.22
CA LEU A 119 9.20 12.71 6.44
C LEU A 119 9.34 14.07 5.73
N PRO A 120 8.44 14.42 4.78
CA PRO A 120 8.50 15.68 4.07
C PRO A 120 8.11 16.86 4.98
N LYS A 121 8.79 18.00 4.81
CA LYS A 121 8.54 19.23 5.56
C LYS A 121 8.06 20.36 4.64
N PRO A 122 7.38 21.38 5.19
CA PRO A 122 6.83 22.50 4.43
C PRO A 122 7.83 23.27 3.58
N ASP A 123 9.11 23.31 4.00
CA ASP A 123 10.20 23.98 3.28
C ASP A 123 10.81 23.11 2.17
N GLY A 124 10.27 21.92 1.95
CA GLY A 124 10.75 20.94 0.99
C GLY A 124 11.97 20.12 1.47
N SER A 125 12.42 20.30 2.71
CA SER A 125 13.40 19.40 3.33
C SER A 125 12.74 18.11 3.82
N MET A 126 13.56 17.12 4.23
CA MET A 126 13.11 15.83 4.76
C MET A 126 13.92 15.44 5.97
N THR A 127 13.33 14.64 6.85
CA THR A 127 14.05 14.00 7.98
C THR A 127 13.77 12.52 7.98
N LEU A 128 14.82 11.70 8.13
CA LEU A 128 14.66 10.27 8.37
C LEU A 128 14.00 10.07 9.75
N ASP A 129 12.90 9.33 9.78
CA ASP A 129 12.27 8.91 11.02
C ASP A 129 13.23 8.00 11.80
N GLY A 130 13.26 8.10 13.11
CA GLY A 130 14.29 7.46 13.92
C GLY A 130 15.67 8.17 13.91
N GLY A 131 15.90 9.10 12.96
CA GLY A 131 17.00 10.07 12.98
C GLY A 131 18.43 9.50 12.85
N ASN A 132 18.60 8.27 12.34
CA ASN A 132 19.90 7.63 12.19
C ASN A 132 20.37 7.52 10.72
N PRO A 133 21.09 8.52 10.18
CA PRO A 133 21.58 8.47 8.79
C PRO A 133 22.57 7.33 8.53
N GLN A 134 23.29 6.84 9.54
CA GLN A 134 24.21 5.72 9.39
C GLN A 134 23.47 4.44 9.07
N LEU A 135 22.27 4.23 9.66
CA LEU A 135 21.41 3.09 9.36
C LEU A 135 21.05 3.03 7.86
N ALA A 136 20.73 4.19 7.27
CA ALA A 136 20.44 4.26 5.83
C ALA A 136 21.67 3.88 4.99
N THR A 137 22.86 4.38 5.36
CA THR A 137 24.12 4.05 4.70
C THR A 137 24.42 2.55 4.78
N ASP A 138 24.25 1.95 5.95
CA ASP A 138 24.51 0.53 6.18
C ASP A 138 23.51 -0.35 5.41
N LEU A 139 22.23 0.04 5.38
CA LEU A 139 21.20 -0.69 4.64
C LEU A 139 21.45 -0.65 3.13
N ILE A 140 21.80 0.52 2.57
CA ILE A 140 22.13 0.68 1.15
C ILE A 140 23.32 -0.20 0.78
N ALA A 141 24.39 -0.15 1.58
CA ALA A 141 25.59 -0.92 1.34
C ALA A 141 25.30 -2.44 1.36
N ALA A 142 24.52 -2.90 2.34
CA ALA A 142 24.11 -4.30 2.44
C ALA A 142 23.23 -4.72 1.28
N ALA A 143 22.25 -3.90 0.91
CA ALA A 143 21.39 -4.18 -0.24
C ALA A 143 22.20 -4.36 -1.54
N HIS A 144 23.09 -3.43 -1.83
CA HIS A 144 23.94 -3.49 -3.02
C HIS A 144 24.88 -4.68 -3.03
N LEU A 145 25.42 -5.09 -1.86
CA LEU A 145 26.24 -6.29 -1.73
C LEU A 145 25.50 -7.55 -2.16
N HIS A 146 24.18 -7.58 -1.94
CA HIS A 146 23.31 -8.69 -2.31
C HIS A 146 22.58 -8.52 -3.65
N GLY A 147 22.91 -7.45 -4.41
CA GLY A 147 22.27 -7.16 -5.71
C GLY A 147 20.84 -6.65 -5.61
N VAL A 148 20.42 -6.23 -4.42
CA VAL A 148 19.09 -5.67 -4.12
C VAL A 148 19.15 -4.15 -4.28
N LYS A 149 18.12 -3.55 -4.88
CA LYS A 149 18.02 -2.11 -5.04
C LYS A 149 17.54 -1.43 -3.77
N ALA A 150 18.20 -0.33 -3.38
CA ALA A 150 17.83 0.46 -2.22
C ALA A 150 16.95 1.65 -2.62
N ILE A 151 15.81 1.80 -1.99
CA ILE A 151 14.80 2.83 -2.28
C ILE A 151 14.63 3.71 -1.04
N ALA A 152 14.58 5.03 -1.22
CA ALA A 152 14.19 5.94 -0.17
C ALA A 152 12.66 6.12 -0.20
N SER A 153 11.95 5.65 0.82
CA SER A 153 10.51 5.89 0.95
C SER A 153 10.26 7.21 1.66
N ILE A 154 9.45 8.05 1.02
CA ILE A 154 9.11 9.39 1.46
C ILE A 154 7.65 9.40 1.87
N GLY A 155 7.36 9.79 3.12
CA GLY A 155 5.99 9.94 3.59
C GLY A 155 5.58 8.91 4.63
N GLY A 156 4.69 8.01 4.26
CA GLY A 156 3.98 7.08 5.15
C GLY A 156 2.67 7.66 5.68
N ALA A 157 2.04 6.96 6.62
CA ALA A 157 0.77 7.36 7.21
C ALA A 157 0.79 8.81 7.73
N ASP A 158 -0.33 9.54 7.50
CA ASP A 158 -0.53 10.94 7.90
C ASP A 158 0.42 11.95 7.22
N SER A 159 1.11 11.57 6.14
CA SER A 159 2.07 12.42 5.44
C SER A 159 1.43 13.45 4.49
N GLN A 160 0.13 13.37 4.20
CA GLN A 160 -0.58 14.22 3.23
C GLN A 160 -0.25 15.71 3.41
N SER A 161 -0.41 16.23 4.62
CA SER A 161 -0.17 17.64 4.91
C SER A 161 1.28 18.07 4.63
N GLY A 162 2.26 17.20 4.94
CA GLY A 162 3.67 17.44 4.65
C GLY A 162 3.93 17.57 3.15
N PHE A 163 3.40 16.63 2.38
CA PHE A 163 3.52 16.64 0.92
C PHE A 163 2.80 17.82 0.27
N GLN A 164 1.56 18.11 0.67
CA GLN A 164 0.81 19.24 0.13
C GLN A 164 1.55 20.57 0.35
N GLN A 165 2.17 20.78 1.51
CA GLN A 165 2.96 21.96 1.79
C GLN A 165 4.29 21.97 1.04
N ALA A 166 5.01 20.83 0.99
CA ALA A 166 6.27 20.71 0.27
C ALA A 166 6.10 20.88 -1.25
N SER A 167 4.93 20.54 -1.80
CA SER A 167 4.62 20.64 -3.23
C SER A 167 3.83 21.90 -3.63
N ALA A 168 3.47 22.76 -2.67
CA ALA A 168 2.69 23.97 -2.95
C ALA A 168 3.51 25.02 -3.74
N GLY A 169 2.94 25.53 -4.81
CA GLY A 169 3.51 26.64 -5.58
C GLY A 169 4.95 26.38 -6.03
N GLY A 170 5.87 27.28 -5.69
CA GLY A 170 7.30 27.16 -6.03
C GLY A 170 8.07 26.11 -5.22
N SER A 171 7.54 25.66 -4.09
CA SER A 171 8.22 24.72 -3.18
C SER A 171 8.47 23.35 -3.81
N VAL A 172 7.61 22.92 -4.74
CA VAL A 172 7.79 21.64 -5.45
C VAL A 172 9.15 21.52 -6.16
N ALA A 173 9.68 22.61 -6.68
CA ALA A 173 11.00 22.60 -7.31
C ALA A 173 12.12 22.33 -6.29
N THR A 174 12.04 22.97 -5.11
CA THR A 174 12.97 22.74 -3.99
C THR A 174 12.86 21.32 -3.46
N PHE A 175 11.63 20.85 -3.27
CA PHE A 175 11.38 19.48 -2.79
C PHE A 175 11.96 18.44 -3.74
N ALA A 176 11.65 18.52 -5.03
CA ALA A 176 12.21 17.63 -6.03
C ALA A 176 13.74 17.70 -6.12
N ALA A 177 14.33 18.89 -5.99
CA ALA A 177 15.79 19.04 -5.93
C ALA A 177 16.40 18.35 -4.71
N ASN A 178 15.74 18.41 -3.55
CA ASN A 178 16.16 17.72 -2.34
C ASN A 178 16.06 16.20 -2.48
N LEU A 179 15.01 15.68 -3.13
CA LEU A 179 14.89 14.26 -3.46
C LEU A 179 16.01 13.79 -4.40
N VAL A 180 16.33 14.57 -5.41
CA VAL A 180 17.47 14.30 -6.32
C VAL A 180 18.81 14.35 -5.56
N SER A 181 18.95 15.29 -4.63
CA SER A 181 20.14 15.38 -3.76
C SER A 181 20.27 14.14 -2.88
N LEU A 182 19.15 13.69 -2.27
CA LEU A 182 19.12 12.45 -1.49
C LEU A 182 19.63 11.26 -2.30
N LEU A 183 19.08 11.01 -3.49
CA LEU A 183 19.56 9.96 -4.40
C LEU A 183 21.04 10.05 -4.70
N THR A 184 21.53 11.28 -4.93
CA THR A 184 22.91 11.48 -5.37
C THR A 184 23.94 11.33 -4.25
N THR A 185 23.57 11.76 -3.03
CA THR A 185 24.52 11.80 -1.89
C THR A 185 24.53 10.52 -1.08
N THR A 186 23.42 9.76 -1.06
CA THR A 186 23.32 8.54 -0.24
C THR A 186 23.55 7.26 -1.04
N GLY A 187 23.27 7.26 -2.34
CA GLY A 187 23.41 6.09 -3.20
C GLY A 187 22.14 5.25 -3.37
N TYR A 188 20.95 5.76 -2.99
CA TYR A 188 19.70 5.11 -3.31
C TYR A 188 19.48 4.97 -4.82
N ASP A 189 18.89 3.87 -5.26
CA ASP A 189 18.55 3.58 -6.66
C ASP A 189 17.25 4.26 -7.09
N GLY A 190 16.39 4.62 -6.13
CA GLY A 190 15.07 5.17 -6.42
C GLY A 190 14.41 5.88 -5.25
N ILE A 191 13.25 6.45 -5.57
CA ILE A 191 12.35 7.12 -4.63
C ILE A 191 10.99 6.43 -4.67
N ASP A 192 10.46 6.16 -3.51
CA ASP A 192 9.09 5.76 -3.28
C ASP A 192 8.32 6.95 -2.71
N ILE A 193 7.21 7.33 -3.32
CA ILE A 193 6.36 8.45 -2.88
C ILE A 193 5.15 7.87 -2.16
N ASP A 194 5.28 7.71 -0.87
CA ASP A 194 4.25 7.16 0.00
C ASP A 194 3.39 8.27 0.60
N TRP A 195 2.56 8.86 -0.27
CA TRP A 195 1.70 9.99 0.07
C TRP A 195 0.37 9.51 0.64
N GLU A 196 0.22 9.57 1.97
CA GLU A 196 -0.93 9.00 2.66
C GLU A 196 -1.70 10.00 3.55
N PRO A 197 -3.03 10.10 3.37
CA PRO A 197 -3.77 9.65 2.20
C PRO A 197 -3.44 10.51 0.97
N MET A 198 -3.57 9.94 -0.23
CA MET A 198 -3.47 10.69 -1.47
C MET A 198 -4.88 10.93 -2.03
N ASP A 199 -5.28 12.19 -2.09
CA ASP A 199 -6.55 12.59 -2.67
C ASP A 199 -6.44 12.84 -4.20
N LYS A 200 -7.58 12.87 -4.89
CA LYS A 200 -7.63 13.19 -6.32
C LYS A 200 -6.93 14.51 -6.66
N THR A 201 -7.01 15.50 -5.78
CA THR A 201 -6.38 16.82 -5.96
C THR A 201 -4.86 16.79 -5.81
N ASP A 202 -4.29 15.74 -5.25
CA ASP A 202 -2.84 15.57 -5.06
C ASP A 202 -2.15 14.95 -6.28
N GLU A 203 -2.91 14.25 -7.15
CA GLU A 203 -2.37 13.55 -8.33
C GLU A 203 -1.48 14.43 -9.24
N PRO A 204 -1.84 15.70 -9.55
CA PRO A 204 -0.97 16.56 -10.36
C PRO A 204 0.40 16.81 -9.73
N ALA A 205 0.45 16.96 -8.40
CA ALA A 205 1.70 17.17 -7.67
C ALA A 205 2.57 15.90 -7.66
N VAL A 206 1.96 14.74 -7.46
CA VAL A 206 2.63 13.43 -7.53
C VAL A 206 3.29 13.23 -8.91
N ILE A 207 2.57 13.56 -9.99
CA ILE A 207 3.09 13.47 -11.36
C ILE A 207 4.22 14.50 -11.60
N ASP A 208 4.08 15.74 -11.13
CA ASP A 208 5.10 16.79 -11.29
C ASP A 208 6.40 16.44 -10.55
N ILE A 209 6.30 15.93 -9.32
CA ILE A 209 7.47 15.45 -8.55
C ILE A 209 8.22 14.37 -9.35
N ALA A 210 7.52 13.34 -9.83
CA ALA A 210 8.15 12.26 -10.61
C ALA A 210 8.82 12.77 -11.88
N ASN A 211 8.16 13.65 -12.62
CA ASN A 211 8.72 14.24 -13.85
C ASN A 211 10.00 15.05 -13.58
N ARG A 212 10.05 15.81 -12.48
CA ARG A 212 11.24 16.57 -12.08
C ARG A 212 12.40 15.66 -11.72
N ILE A 213 12.13 14.59 -10.94
CA ILE A 213 13.14 13.60 -10.58
C ILE A 213 13.67 12.91 -11.85
N ARG A 214 12.81 12.42 -12.72
CA ARG A 214 13.21 11.76 -13.97
C ARG A 214 14.00 12.66 -14.90
N LYS A 215 13.66 13.94 -14.97
CA LYS A 215 14.44 14.92 -15.75
C LYS A 215 15.86 15.07 -15.22
N ALA A 216 16.05 15.06 -13.91
CA ALA A 216 17.37 15.24 -13.28
C ALA A 216 18.15 13.91 -13.17
N LYS A 217 17.46 12.78 -13.02
CA LYS A 217 18.00 11.42 -12.82
C LYS A 217 17.18 10.43 -13.63
N PRO A 218 17.37 10.32 -14.95
CA PRO A 218 16.55 9.47 -15.82
C PRO A 218 16.52 7.99 -15.43
N GLY A 219 17.59 7.48 -14.78
CA GLY A 219 17.69 6.10 -14.34
C GLY A 219 17.14 5.83 -12.92
N ALA A 220 16.61 6.83 -12.21
CA ALA A 220 16.05 6.62 -10.88
C ALA A 220 14.76 5.79 -10.97
N LEU A 221 14.63 4.76 -10.12
CA LEU A 221 13.38 4.06 -9.95
C LEU A 221 12.36 4.96 -9.23
N MET A 222 11.14 4.96 -9.72
CA MET A 222 10.02 5.70 -9.12
C MET A 222 8.92 4.71 -8.75
N THR A 223 8.63 4.60 -7.47
CA THR A 223 7.57 3.74 -6.94
C THR A 223 6.56 4.55 -6.16
N ILE A 224 5.34 4.06 -6.08
CA ILE A 224 4.25 4.70 -5.37
C ILE A 224 3.32 3.66 -4.76
N PRO A 225 3.15 3.63 -3.43
CA PRO A 225 2.05 2.93 -2.79
C PRO A 225 0.71 3.55 -3.17
N ILE A 226 -0.29 2.70 -3.38
CA ILE A 226 -1.66 3.12 -3.74
C ILE A 226 -2.67 2.34 -2.90
N GLY A 227 -3.82 2.97 -2.62
CA GLY A 227 -4.82 2.40 -1.72
C GLY A 227 -5.54 1.17 -2.26
N ALA A 228 -5.90 0.25 -1.38
CA ALA A 228 -6.91 -0.76 -1.64
C ALA A 228 -8.30 -0.10 -1.73
N ILE A 229 -9.21 -0.66 -2.54
CA ILE A 229 -10.48 0.00 -2.87
C ILE A 229 -11.66 -0.77 -2.27
N ASN A 230 -12.48 -0.03 -1.51
CA ASN A 230 -13.77 -0.48 -1.04
C ASN A 230 -14.79 -0.40 -2.19
N VAL A 231 -15.27 -1.56 -2.65
CA VAL A 231 -16.18 -1.63 -3.82
C VAL A 231 -17.55 -0.97 -3.58
N ASN A 232 -17.96 -0.77 -2.32
CA ASN A 232 -19.21 -0.08 -2.00
C ASN A 232 -19.12 1.44 -2.19
N LEU A 233 -17.92 2.01 -2.07
CA LEU A 233 -17.71 3.46 -2.14
C LEU A 233 -17.36 3.92 -3.56
N GLY A 234 -16.76 3.02 -4.35
CA GLY A 234 -16.16 3.38 -5.61
C GLY A 234 -14.90 4.24 -5.44
N ALA A 235 -14.23 4.52 -6.54
CA ALA A 235 -13.08 5.44 -6.57
C ALA A 235 -12.99 6.09 -7.96
N ASP A 236 -12.61 7.36 -8.01
CA ASP A 236 -12.23 8.00 -9.26
C ASP A 236 -10.76 7.67 -9.59
N LEU A 237 -10.57 6.66 -10.42
CA LEU A 237 -9.26 6.18 -10.85
C LEU A 237 -8.79 6.81 -12.17
N SER A 238 -9.44 7.84 -12.67
CA SER A 238 -9.17 8.42 -14.00
C SER A 238 -7.77 9.03 -14.16
N GLY A 239 -7.09 9.37 -13.06
CA GLY A 239 -5.71 9.89 -13.06
C GLY A 239 -4.62 8.82 -13.04
N PHE A 240 -4.95 7.59 -12.66
CA PHE A 240 -3.95 6.53 -12.48
C PHE A 240 -3.20 6.13 -13.75
N PRO A 241 -3.79 6.18 -14.98
CA PRO A 241 -2.99 5.99 -16.20
C PRO A 241 -1.86 7.01 -16.36
N ALA A 242 -2.07 8.28 -15.96
CA ALA A 242 -1.03 9.31 -16.01
C ALA A 242 0.04 9.09 -14.91
N ILE A 243 -0.36 8.65 -13.72
CA ILE A 243 0.58 8.22 -12.67
C ILE A 243 1.41 7.04 -13.17
N ALA A 244 0.76 6.01 -13.73
CA ALA A 244 1.44 4.84 -14.29
C ALA A 244 2.40 5.18 -15.46
N ALA A 245 2.20 6.30 -16.15
CA ALA A 245 3.13 6.74 -17.19
C ALA A 245 4.48 7.25 -16.65
N VAL A 246 4.51 7.75 -15.40
CA VAL A 246 5.69 8.36 -14.78
C VAL A 246 6.30 7.54 -13.65
N TYR A 247 5.57 6.59 -13.08
CA TYR A 247 6.07 5.64 -12.08
C TYR A 247 6.38 4.27 -12.70
N ASP A 248 7.36 3.55 -12.15
CA ASP A 248 7.74 2.20 -12.58
C ASP A 248 6.89 1.14 -11.90
N GLN A 249 6.53 1.37 -10.62
CA GLN A 249 5.73 0.46 -9.81
C GLN A 249 4.61 1.23 -9.09
N LEU A 250 3.40 0.71 -9.17
CA LEU A 250 2.23 1.14 -8.41
C LEU A 250 1.87 -0.01 -7.48
N ASN A 251 2.13 0.15 -6.20
CA ASN A 251 2.07 -0.93 -5.22
C ASN A 251 0.81 -0.81 -4.35
N ILE A 252 -0.16 -1.68 -4.58
CA ILE A 252 -1.42 -1.67 -3.82
C ILE A 252 -1.13 -2.08 -2.37
N MET A 253 -1.44 -1.23 -1.42
CA MET A 253 -1.40 -1.52 0.02
C MET A 253 -2.59 -2.44 0.38
N SER A 254 -2.52 -3.69 -0.05
CA SER A 254 -3.59 -4.69 0.09
C SER A 254 -3.48 -5.47 1.40
N TYR A 255 -3.25 -4.77 2.48
CA TYR A 255 -3.26 -5.20 3.88
C TYR A 255 -4.02 -4.16 4.71
N GLY A 256 -4.40 -4.50 5.94
CA GLY A 256 -5.26 -3.62 6.75
C GLY A 256 -6.64 -3.37 6.12
N MET A 257 -7.10 -4.25 5.21
CA MET A 257 -8.33 -4.07 4.44
C MET A 257 -9.61 -4.37 5.23
N ALA A 258 -9.51 -4.56 6.53
CA ALA A 258 -10.66 -4.87 7.39
C ALA A 258 -10.56 -4.15 8.73
N GLY A 259 -11.71 -3.93 9.36
CA GLY A 259 -11.81 -3.26 10.65
C GLY A 259 -13.17 -3.49 11.32
N ALA A 260 -13.30 -3.02 12.55
CA ALA A 260 -14.56 -3.07 13.28
C ALA A 260 -15.45 -1.86 12.94
N TRP A 261 -15.73 -1.65 11.66
CA TRP A 261 -16.50 -0.52 11.17
C TRP A 261 -18.01 -0.79 11.13
N SER A 262 -18.80 0.27 11.25
CA SER A 262 -20.27 0.16 11.16
C SER A 262 -20.71 -0.39 9.80
N GLY A 263 -21.58 -1.38 9.82
CA GLY A 263 -22.09 -2.05 8.62
C GLY A 263 -21.18 -3.15 8.08
N TRP A 264 -19.99 -3.33 8.67
CA TRP A 264 -19.07 -4.40 8.30
C TRP A 264 -19.27 -5.64 9.18
N LYS A 265 -18.84 -6.77 8.65
CA LYS A 265 -18.57 -7.99 9.42
C LYS A 265 -17.07 -8.09 9.73
N SER A 266 -16.69 -9.01 10.61
CA SER A 266 -15.29 -9.39 10.74
C SER A 266 -14.75 -9.90 9.42
N TRP A 267 -13.55 -9.48 9.05
CA TRP A 267 -12.95 -9.86 7.79
C TRP A 267 -11.43 -10.01 7.90
N HIS A 268 -10.83 -10.43 6.80
CA HIS A 268 -9.39 -10.61 6.72
C HIS A 268 -8.64 -9.31 6.43
N SER A 269 -7.47 -9.17 7.04
CA SER A 269 -6.54 -8.07 6.77
C SER A 269 -6.18 -7.97 5.30
N SER A 270 -5.98 -9.13 4.64
CA SER A 270 -5.44 -9.19 3.28
C SER A 270 -6.05 -10.35 2.48
N ALA A 271 -7.41 -10.40 2.42
CA ALA A 271 -8.13 -11.39 1.62
C ALA A 271 -7.73 -11.33 0.15
N LEU A 272 -7.37 -12.49 -0.46
CA LEU A 272 -7.07 -12.54 -1.88
C LEU A 272 -8.33 -12.43 -2.72
N TYR A 273 -9.38 -13.13 -2.34
CA TYR A 273 -10.66 -13.17 -3.04
C TYR A 273 -11.81 -12.91 -2.09
N HIS A 274 -12.99 -12.90 -2.67
CA HIS A 274 -14.28 -12.73 -2.03
C HIS A 274 -14.52 -11.30 -1.52
N THR A 275 -15.61 -10.73 -1.99
CA THR A 275 -16.15 -9.45 -1.51
C THR A 275 -17.66 -9.50 -1.55
N ASP A 276 -18.29 -8.90 -0.54
CA ASP A 276 -19.71 -8.59 -0.53
C ASP A 276 -19.93 -7.19 0.08
N SER A 277 -21.20 -6.81 0.33
CA SER A 277 -21.49 -5.48 0.89
C SER A 277 -21.03 -5.29 2.32
N ALA A 278 -20.76 -6.34 3.07
CA ALA A 278 -20.29 -6.29 4.46
C ALA A 278 -18.79 -6.61 4.60
N THR A 279 -18.17 -7.11 3.53
CA THR A 279 -16.73 -7.40 3.40
C THR A 279 -16.23 -6.86 2.06
N PRO A 280 -16.25 -5.53 1.84
CA PRO A 280 -16.19 -4.94 0.50
C PRO A 280 -14.78 -4.80 -0.08
N MET A 281 -13.78 -5.45 0.48
CA MET A 281 -12.39 -5.33 0.03
C MET A 281 -11.70 -6.69 -0.09
N SER A 282 -11.04 -6.89 -1.22
CA SER A 282 -10.08 -7.97 -1.46
C SER A 282 -9.01 -7.51 -2.46
N ILE A 283 -7.91 -8.25 -2.53
CA ILE A 283 -6.86 -8.00 -3.52
C ILE A 283 -7.43 -8.07 -4.94
N ASP A 284 -8.15 -9.14 -5.27
CA ASP A 284 -8.70 -9.35 -6.63
C ASP A 284 -9.70 -8.26 -7.03
N SER A 285 -10.56 -7.79 -6.11
CA SER A 285 -11.50 -6.70 -6.41
C SER A 285 -10.78 -5.39 -6.69
N THR A 286 -9.76 -5.07 -5.91
CA THR A 286 -8.94 -3.85 -6.09
C THR A 286 -8.14 -3.90 -7.39
N VAL A 287 -7.42 -5.00 -7.65
CA VAL A 287 -6.64 -5.20 -8.88
C VAL A 287 -7.52 -5.05 -10.11
N LYS A 288 -8.72 -5.65 -10.12
CA LYS A 288 -9.68 -5.52 -11.24
C LYS A 288 -10.06 -4.06 -11.51
N LEU A 289 -10.24 -3.24 -10.49
CA LEU A 289 -10.58 -1.83 -10.64
C LEU A 289 -9.44 -1.03 -11.26
N TYR A 290 -8.19 -1.22 -10.80
CA TYR A 290 -7.03 -0.55 -11.41
C TYR A 290 -6.79 -1.00 -12.86
N LEU A 291 -6.93 -2.29 -13.16
CA LEU A 291 -6.84 -2.79 -14.54
C LEU A 291 -7.93 -2.20 -15.44
N ALA A 292 -9.18 -2.12 -14.94
CA ALA A 292 -10.30 -1.50 -15.66
C ALA A 292 -10.05 0.01 -15.89
N ALA A 293 -9.32 0.67 -15.00
CA ALA A 293 -8.86 2.05 -15.16
C ALA A 293 -7.65 2.20 -16.10
N SER A 294 -7.26 1.13 -16.82
CA SER A 294 -6.14 1.11 -17.78
C SER A 294 -4.74 1.26 -17.14
N VAL A 295 -4.58 0.90 -15.87
CA VAL A 295 -3.24 0.75 -15.29
C VAL A 295 -2.63 -0.55 -15.80
N PRO A 296 -1.41 -0.55 -16.37
CA PRO A 296 -0.79 -1.76 -16.89
C PRO A 296 -0.53 -2.79 -15.79
N ALA A 297 -0.93 -4.05 -16.01
CA ALA A 297 -0.74 -5.13 -15.04
C ALA A 297 0.73 -5.27 -14.58
N ALA A 298 1.67 -5.18 -15.52
CA ALA A 298 3.10 -5.27 -15.23
C ALA A 298 3.64 -4.12 -14.36
N LYS A 299 2.87 -3.06 -14.13
CA LYS A 299 3.20 -1.96 -13.22
C LYS A 299 2.48 -2.04 -11.86
N LEU A 300 1.55 -2.99 -11.69
CA LEU A 300 0.84 -3.20 -10.42
C LEU A 300 1.55 -4.24 -9.56
N GLY A 301 1.80 -3.89 -8.30
CA GLY A 301 2.17 -4.81 -7.23
C GLY A 301 1.05 -4.96 -6.23
N ILE A 302 1.05 -6.05 -5.46
CA ILE A 302 0.13 -6.25 -4.33
C ILE A 302 0.90 -6.27 -3.00
N GLY A 303 0.24 -5.88 -1.92
CA GLY A 303 0.82 -5.80 -0.58
C GLY A 303 0.60 -7.07 0.23
N ILE A 304 1.59 -7.41 1.03
CA ILE A 304 1.58 -8.49 2.02
C ILE A 304 1.94 -7.88 3.36
N GLY A 305 1.01 -7.94 4.34
CA GLY A 305 1.26 -7.45 5.70
C GLY A 305 2.01 -8.51 6.51
N PHE A 306 3.15 -8.14 7.09
CA PHE A 306 3.86 -9.00 8.04
C PHE A 306 3.34 -8.83 9.46
N TYR A 307 2.08 -8.48 9.57
CA TYR A 307 1.32 -8.28 10.80
C TYR A 307 -0.10 -8.84 10.67
N GLY A 308 -0.84 -8.82 11.75
CA GLY A 308 -2.23 -9.27 11.78
C GLY A 308 -3.22 -8.23 12.25
N LEU A 309 -4.50 -8.59 12.22
CA LEU A 309 -5.59 -7.84 12.83
C LEU A 309 -6.24 -8.72 13.90
N CYS A 310 -6.27 -8.23 15.13
CA CYS A 310 -6.81 -8.89 16.30
C CYS A 310 -8.18 -8.34 16.65
N TYR A 311 -9.21 -9.17 16.55
CA TYR A 311 -10.57 -8.84 16.98
C TYR A 311 -10.85 -9.37 18.38
N SER A 312 -11.62 -8.60 19.15
CA SER A 312 -12.15 -9.00 20.45
C SER A 312 -13.39 -9.89 20.32
N SER A 313 -13.77 -10.54 21.45
CA SER A 313 -15.06 -11.23 21.57
C SER A 313 -16.24 -10.30 21.20
N PRO A 314 -17.31 -10.81 20.55
CA PRO A 314 -17.62 -12.23 20.35
C PRO A 314 -17.14 -12.83 19.02
N VAL A 315 -16.37 -12.09 18.22
CA VAL A 315 -15.91 -12.56 16.91
C VAL A 315 -14.81 -13.60 17.06
N THR A 316 -14.93 -14.72 16.37
CA THR A 316 -13.96 -15.84 16.39
C THR A 316 -13.55 -16.32 15.00
N ALA A 317 -14.16 -15.77 13.94
CA ALA A 317 -13.93 -16.17 12.55
C ALA A 317 -14.25 -15.00 11.61
N PRO A 318 -13.87 -15.06 10.33
CA PRO A 318 -14.34 -14.10 9.33
C PRO A 318 -15.86 -14.22 9.11
N ASP A 319 -16.44 -13.20 8.49
CA ASP A 319 -17.85 -13.12 8.06
C ASP A 319 -18.89 -13.19 9.21
N GLN A 320 -18.48 -12.83 10.42
CA GLN A 320 -19.37 -12.74 11.58
C GLN A 320 -19.82 -11.31 11.83
N ALA A 321 -21.06 -11.13 12.29
CA ALA A 321 -21.54 -9.84 12.78
C ALA A 321 -20.67 -9.38 13.96
N LEU A 322 -20.27 -8.12 13.95
CA LEU A 322 -19.33 -7.60 14.96
C LEU A 322 -19.90 -7.62 16.37
N ASN A 323 -21.22 -7.30 16.55
CA ASN A 323 -21.91 -7.37 17.84
C ASN A 323 -21.14 -6.70 19.00
N GLY A 324 -20.48 -5.57 18.71
CA GLY A 324 -19.66 -4.83 19.67
C GLY A 324 -18.19 -5.29 19.75
N ALA A 325 -17.75 -6.25 18.95
CA ALA A 325 -16.33 -6.55 18.79
C ALA A 325 -15.57 -5.33 18.25
N THR A 326 -14.33 -5.18 18.70
CA THR A 326 -13.41 -4.13 18.28
C THR A 326 -12.11 -4.75 17.77
N LEU A 327 -11.34 -3.98 16.99
CA LEU A 327 -9.93 -4.31 16.81
C LEU A 327 -9.17 -3.88 18.06
N VAL A 328 -8.46 -4.80 18.68
CA VAL A 328 -7.66 -4.55 19.89
C VAL A 328 -6.17 -4.45 19.60
N ALA A 329 -5.74 -4.98 18.47
CA ALA A 329 -4.36 -4.82 17.97
C ALA A 329 -4.34 -4.92 16.44
N GLY A 330 -3.43 -4.24 15.82
CA GLY A 330 -3.15 -4.22 14.38
C GLY A 330 -1.65 -4.02 14.15
N ASP A 331 -1.29 -3.35 13.08
CA ASP A 331 0.07 -2.96 12.71
C ASP A 331 0.87 -2.42 13.92
N ASP A 332 2.17 -2.69 14.01
CA ASP A 332 3.05 -2.42 15.15
C ASP A 332 2.70 -3.17 16.46
N ALA A 333 1.44 -3.52 16.66
CA ALA A 333 0.98 -4.11 17.93
C ALA A 333 0.87 -5.64 17.86
N ILE A 334 0.63 -6.22 16.68
CA ILE A 334 0.49 -7.66 16.47
C ILE A 334 1.25 -8.14 15.24
N SER A 335 2.59 -8.00 15.30
CA SER A 335 3.50 -8.48 14.28
C SER A 335 3.35 -9.98 14.00
N TYR A 336 3.76 -10.44 12.82
CA TYR A 336 3.84 -11.87 12.52
C TYR A 336 4.71 -12.60 13.57
N ALA A 337 5.84 -12.00 13.96
CA ALA A 337 6.69 -12.57 15.01
C ALA A 337 5.94 -12.75 16.34
N LYS A 338 5.13 -11.77 16.75
CA LYS A 338 4.28 -11.87 17.95
C LYS A 338 3.18 -12.92 17.78
N ILE A 339 2.56 -13.00 16.60
CA ILE A 339 1.56 -14.04 16.32
C ILE A 339 2.16 -15.42 16.51
N MET A 340 3.32 -15.67 15.90
CA MET A 340 3.97 -16.99 15.95
C MET A 340 4.49 -17.35 17.34
N THR A 341 4.89 -16.38 18.15
CA THR A 341 5.46 -16.64 19.49
C THR A 341 4.42 -16.67 20.61
N SER A 342 3.30 -15.96 20.45
CA SER A 342 2.33 -15.75 21.53
C SER A 342 0.94 -16.36 21.28
N TYR A 343 0.56 -16.56 20.02
CA TYR A 343 -0.80 -16.94 19.63
C TYR A 343 -0.88 -18.23 18.83
N TYR A 344 0.11 -18.48 17.98
CA TYR A 344 0.04 -19.60 17.05
C TYR A 344 0.00 -20.95 17.74
N SER A 345 -0.96 -21.77 17.33
CA SER A 345 -0.92 -23.22 17.50
C SER A 345 -1.60 -23.89 16.30
N ALA A 346 -1.19 -25.10 15.97
CA ALA A 346 -1.81 -25.85 14.87
C ALA A 346 -3.31 -26.08 15.06
N SER A 347 -3.80 -26.13 16.30
CA SER A 347 -5.23 -26.28 16.63
C SER A 347 -6.02 -24.97 16.49
N ALA A 348 -5.39 -23.81 16.68
CA ALA A 348 -6.02 -22.52 16.53
C ALA A 348 -6.04 -22.05 15.07
N ARG A 349 -5.03 -22.47 14.26
CA ARG A 349 -4.94 -22.09 12.86
C ARG A 349 -6.08 -22.71 12.05
N GLN A 350 -6.78 -21.86 11.33
CA GLN A 350 -7.81 -22.19 10.36
C GLN A 350 -7.40 -21.65 8.98
N TRP A 351 -8.05 -22.15 7.94
CA TRP A 351 -7.86 -21.70 6.57
C TRP A 351 -9.20 -21.29 5.95
N ASP A 352 -9.28 -20.06 5.46
CA ASP A 352 -10.42 -19.65 4.66
C ASP A 352 -10.16 -19.94 3.16
N ALA A 353 -10.82 -20.98 2.68
CA ALA A 353 -10.65 -21.44 1.29
C ALA A 353 -11.24 -20.45 0.26
N LEU A 354 -12.18 -19.58 0.65
CA LEU A 354 -12.75 -18.56 -0.24
C LEU A 354 -11.82 -17.35 -0.33
N ALA A 355 -11.36 -16.85 0.81
CA ALA A 355 -10.46 -15.69 0.88
C ALA A 355 -9.00 -16.04 0.61
N ARG A 356 -8.61 -17.33 0.66
CA ARG A 356 -7.25 -17.86 0.48
C ARG A 356 -6.25 -17.27 1.49
N VAL A 357 -6.65 -17.18 2.74
CA VAL A 357 -5.81 -16.68 3.84
C VAL A 357 -6.04 -17.47 5.12
N PRO A 358 -5.01 -17.58 6.01
CA PRO A 358 -5.15 -18.18 7.32
C PRO A 358 -5.78 -17.21 8.32
N TYR A 359 -6.26 -17.80 9.42
CA TYR A 359 -6.61 -17.04 10.61
C TYR A 359 -6.44 -17.91 11.86
N LEU A 360 -6.31 -17.27 13.04
CA LEU A 360 -6.38 -17.95 14.31
C LEU A 360 -7.75 -17.72 14.95
N SER A 361 -8.31 -18.78 15.54
CA SER A 361 -9.62 -18.76 16.19
C SER A 361 -9.51 -19.27 17.63
N PHE A 362 -10.05 -18.48 18.57
CA PHE A 362 -10.05 -18.82 19.99
C PHE A 362 -11.46 -18.72 20.56
N ALA A 363 -11.88 -19.74 21.34
CA ALA A 363 -13.19 -19.77 21.96
C ALA A 363 -13.38 -18.72 23.09
N SER A 364 -12.29 -18.16 23.61
CA SER A 364 -12.26 -17.11 24.64
C SER A 364 -11.07 -16.18 24.39
N PRO A 365 -11.11 -14.94 24.95
CA PRO A 365 -10.00 -14.00 24.80
C PRO A 365 -8.64 -14.63 25.15
N HIS A 366 -7.71 -14.60 24.19
CA HIS A 366 -6.38 -15.18 24.33
C HIS A 366 -5.36 -14.07 24.64
N ALA A 367 -4.53 -14.31 25.67
CA ALA A 367 -3.47 -13.38 26.06
C ALA A 367 -2.36 -13.33 24.99
N PRO A 368 -1.61 -12.21 24.88
CA PRO A 368 -1.61 -11.05 25.78
C PRO A 368 -2.70 -9.99 25.48
N ASP A 369 -3.21 -9.86 24.25
CA ASP A 369 -4.05 -8.72 23.87
C ASP A 369 -5.57 -9.03 23.95
N GLY A 370 -5.95 -10.27 24.27
CA GLY A 370 -7.37 -10.65 24.39
C GLY A 370 -8.03 -10.98 23.04
N CYS A 371 -7.25 -11.39 22.05
CA CYS A 371 -7.75 -11.77 20.74
C CYS A 371 -8.65 -13.00 20.78
N THR A 372 -9.75 -12.97 20.04
CA THR A 372 -10.57 -14.17 19.77
C THR A 372 -10.53 -14.56 18.29
N TYR A 373 -10.18 -13.63 17.41
CA TYR A 373 -9.91 -13.86 16.00
C TYR A 373 -8.70 -13.02 15.57
N ILE A 374 -7.72 -13.66 14.94
CA ILE A 374 -6.56 -12.99 14.36
C ILE A 374 -6.50 -13.36 12.88
N SER A 375 -6.63 -12.35 12.00
CA SER A 375 -6.33 -12.48 10.58
C SER A 375 -4.88 -12.10 10.33
N TYR A 376 -4.15 -12.87 9.53
CA TYR A 376 -2.75 -12.63 9.19
C TYR A 376 -2.39 -13.32 7.87
N ASP A 377 -1.16 -13.13 7.37
CA ASP A 377 -0.59 -13.91 6.26
C ASP A 377 0.43 -14.93 6.78
N ASP A 378 0.49 -16.09 6.12
CA ASP A 378 1.51 -17.10 6.33
C ASP A 378 2.09 -17.58 4.99
N GLU A 379 2.98 -18.56 5.04
CA GLU A 379 3.65 -19.11 3.85
C GLU A 379 2.65 -19.67 2.82
N GLN A 380 1.52 -20.23 3.28
CA GLN A 380 0.48 -20.75 2.38
C GLN A 380 -0.25 -19.63 1.66
N SER A 381 -0.66 -18.55 2.34
CA SER A 381 -1.34 -17.41 1.72
C SER A 381 -0.40 -16.65 0.79
N ILE A 382 0.89 -16.56 1.12
CA ILE A 382 1.92 -15.97 0.25
C ILE A 382 2.07 -16.78 -1.03
N ALA A 383 2.05 -18.11 -0.96
CA ALA A 383 2.08 -18.96 -2.14
C ALA A 383 0.86 -18.75 -3.07
N GLU A 384 -0.34 -18.62 -2.49
CA GLU A 384 -1.57 -18.28 -3.24
C GLU A 384 -1.47 -16.88 -3.90
N LYS A 385 -0.94 -15.90 -3.18
CA LYS A 385 -0.71 -14.54 -3.68
C LYS A 385 0.35 -14.50 -4.79
N GLY A 386 1.44 -15.27 -4.65
CA GLY A 386 2.46 -15.43 -5.68
C GLY A 386 1.90 -16.06 -6.97
N ALA A 387 1.10 -17.12 -6.84
CA ALA A 387 0.39 -17.72 -7.96
C ALA A 387 -0.57 -16.72 -8.64
N TYR A 388 -1.26 -15.89 -7.84
CA TYR A 388 -2.12 -14.82 -8.35
C TYR A 388 -1.35 -13.76 -9.14
N VAL A 389 -0.22 -13.27 -8.62
CA VAL A 389 0.66 -12.31 -9.30
C VAL A 389 1.07 -12.83 -10.67
N LYS A 390 1.53 -14.07 -10.74
CA LYS A 390 1.92 -14.73 -12.00
C LYS A 390 0.72 -14.90 -12.95
N ALA A 391 -0.41 -15.38 -12.45
CA ALA A 391 -1.60 -15.62 -13.28
C ALA A 391 -2.22 -14.34 -13.86
N LYS A 392 -2.08 -13.20 -13.16
CA LYS A 392 -2.57 -11.89 -13.61
C LYS A 392 -1.54 -11.08 -14.38
N GLY A 393 -0.30 -11.55 -14.48
CA GLY A 393 0.81 -10.82 -15.10
C GLY A 393 1.11 -9.52 -14.36
N LEU A 394 0.94 -9.51 -13.03
CA LEU A 394 1.29 -8.36 -12.19
C LEU A 394 2.81 -8.24 -12.08
N GLY A 395 3.27 -7.05 -11.76
CA GLY A 395 4.69 -6.75 -11.70
C GLY A 395 5.39 -7.30 -10.45
N GLY A 396 4.69 -7.45 -9.30
CA GLY A 396 5.33 -8.00 -8.10
C GLY A 396 4.54 -7.82 -6.82
N VAL A 397 5.29 -7.76 -5.71
CA VAL A 397 4.73 -7.61 -4.36
C VAL A 397 5.51 -6.57 -3.54
N ILE A 398 4.84 -6.00 -2.53
CA ILE A 398 5.47 -5.25 -1.45
C ILE A 398 5.18 -5.91 -0.11
N GLN A 399 6.07 -5.70 0.88
CA GLN A 399 5.91 -6.22 2.24
C GLN A 399 5.94 -5.08 3.25
N TRP A 400 4.89 -4.97 4.06
CA TRP A 400 4.79 -4.06 5.19
C TRP A 400 4.67 -4.83 6.50
N GLU A 401 5.63 -4.79 7.40
CA GLU A 401 7.01 -4.35 7.23
C GLU A 401 7.97 -5.47 7.62
N LEU A 402 9.16 -5.43 7.07
CA LEU A 402 10.15 -6.50 7.26
C LEU A 402 10.47 -6.76 8.73
N ASN A 403 10.53 -5.69 9.55
CA ASN A 403 10.87 -5.77 10.97
C ASN A 403 9.88 -6.63 11.76
N GLU A 404 8.64 -6.74 11.32
CA GLU A 404 7.59 -7.51 11.96
C GLU A 404 7.60 -9.00 11.60
N GLY A 405 8.29 -9.38 10.52
CA GLY A 405 8.35 -10.75 10.01
C GLY A 405 9.45 -11.62 10.61
N TYR A 406 10.39 -11.03 11.36
CA TYR A 406 11.60 -11.71 11.82
C TYR A 406 11.42 -12.51 13.11
N LEU A 407 11.65 -13.81 13.04
CA LEU A 407 11.56 -14.74 14.17
C LEU A 407 12.90 -14.90 14.85
N SER A 408 13.32 -13.96 15.69
CA SER A 408 14.65 -13.94 16.34
C SER A 408 14.99 -15.20 17.15
N SER A 409 13.97 -15.86 17.74
CA SER A 409 14.12 -17.08 18.52
C SER A 409 14.14 -18.38 17.71
N ALA A 410 13.84 -18.32 16.40
CA ALA A 410 13.85 -19.50 15.55
C ALA A 410 15.28 -19.94 15.21
N ALA A 411 15.45 -21.19 14.77
CA ALA A 411 16.73 -21.71 14.32
C ALA A 411 17.23 -20.93 13.09
N ALA A 412 18.56 -20.89 12.91
CA ALA A 412 19.16 -20.30 11.72
C ALA A 412 18.56 -20.93 10.45
N GLY A 413 18.23 -20.09 9.45
CA GLY A 413 17.52 -20.48 8.22
C GLY A 413 15.99 -20.64 8.36
N GLN A 414 15.44 -20.44 9.56
CA GLN A 414 13.99 -20.48 9.80
C GLN A 414 13.46 -19.14 10.36
N ARG A 415 14.30 -18.11 10.37
CA ARG A 415 13.97 -16.82 10.99
C ARG A 415 13.15 -15.91 10.08
N ASN A 416 13.15 -16.17 8.79
CA ASN A 416 12.50 -15.33 7.77
C ASN A 416 11.51 -16.14 6.91
N PRO A 417 10.52 -16.85 7.50
CA PRO A 417 9.68 -17.78 6.74
C PRO A 417 8.86 -17.08 5.66
N LEU A 418 8.39 -15.86 5.92
CA LEU A 418 7.59 -15.11 4.94
C LEU A 418 8.43 -14.66 3.74
N LEU A 419 9.67 -14.17 3.96
CA LEU A 419 10.58 -13.82 2.85
C LEU A 419 11.01 -15.06 2.05
N SER A 420 11.23 -16.20 2.71
CA SER A 420 11.49 -17.46 2.03
C SER A 420 10.30 -17.89 1.15
N ALA A 421 9.07 -17.76 1.66
CA ALA A 421 7.87 -18.05 0.88
C ALA A 421 7.70 -17.11 -0.34
N ILE A 422 8.07 -15.83 -0.20
CA ILE A 422 8.07 -14.86 -1.32
C ILE A 422 9.13 -15.26 -2.36
N HIS A 423 10.35 -15.62 -1.93
CA HIS A 423 11.37 -16.13 -2.82
C HIS A 423 10.83 -17.27 -3.68
N ASP A 424 10.24 -18.28 -3.04
CA ASP A 424 9.80 -19.50 -3.72
C ASP A 424 8.57 -19.31 -4.61
N SER A 425 7.67 -18.40 -4.24
CA SER A 425 6.36 -18.27 -4.89
C SER A 425 6.24 -17.08 -5.85
N VAL A 426 6.97 -16.00 -5.61
CA VAL A 426 6.90 -14.76 -6.41
C VAL A 426 8.08 -14.66 -7.36
N LEU A 427 9.30 -14.90 -6.86
CA LEU A 427 10.53 -14.67 -7.62
C LEU A 427 10.94 -15.90 -8.45
N HIS A 428 10.47 -17.09 -8.10
CA HIS A 428 10.73 -18.37 -8.76
C HIS A 428 9.44 -19.14 -9.05
#